data_80b105850907ffb1d077cc2f05e278e1
#
_entry.id   80b105850907ffb1d077cc2f05e278e1
#
_cell.length_a   1.000
_cell.length_b   1.000
_cell.length_c   1.000
_cell.angle_alpha   90.00
_cell.angle_beta   90.00
_cell.angle_gamma   90.00
#
_symmetry.space_group_name_H-M   'P 1'
#
loop_
_entity.id
_entity.type
_entity.pdbx_description
1 polymer ?
#
loop_
_entity_poly.entity_id
_entity_poly.type
_entity_poly.pdbx_seq_one_letter_code
_entity_poly.pdbx_strand_id
1 'polypeptide(L)'
;LQMKPPFQRNLVWTNKQKSFLIDSILNSYPVPELYMQDITNEDGTKQFIVVDGQQRITACLEFINNQFQMDAKDSPTYADMTFDDLTAEQKKRIYSYSFVVRQLPEMSDQELREIFSRLNRNNVVLNPQELRQATYWGQFIQTMNEISEDDIWRELGIFTANDVKRMLDVEFISELTIAAIHGVQNKKLTLDKYYEMYEDEFPERADTRFTFDIVNREVASLLPTNSKTRWAKKTDFYSLFVFLAHKKHLLPFGEAKKEIGRQLMLDIADQIDRYVSTDKEDADVTGMNEWVIQYGSNLRASSDLGAR
;
A
#
# COMPACT_ATOMS: atom_id res chain seq x y z
N LEU A 1 -16.86 -31.69 11.80
CA LEU A 1 -15.92 -30.78 11.17
C LEU A 1 -14.72 -30.56 12.11
N GLN A 2 -13.51 -30.86 11.68
CA GLN A 2 -12.29 -30.57 12.44
C GLN A 2 -11.64 -29.27 11.93
N MET A 3 -11.47 -28.31 12.83
CA MET A 3 -11.03 -26.95 12.49
C MET A 3 -9.51 -26.76 12.46
N LYS A 4 -8.70 -27.69 12.98
CA LYS A 4 -7.23 -27.52 13.05
C LYS A 4 -6.48 -28.74 12.56
N PRO A 5 -5.87 -28.70 11.35
CA PRO A 5 -4.70 -29.53 11.09
C PRO A 5 -3.53 -29.12 12.01
N PRO A 6 -2.69 -30.07 12.43
CA PRO A 6 -1.60 -29.81 13.39
C PRO A 6 -0.59 -28.73 13.00
N PHE A 7 -0.54 -28.35 11.72
CA PHE A 7 0.45 -27.41 11.15
C PHE A 7 -0.07 -25.99 10.93
N GLN A 8 -1.33 -25.68 11.30
CA GLN A 8 -1.87 -24.33 11.10
C GLN A 8 -1.64 -23.42 12.30
N ARG A 9 -1.39 -22.13 11.98
CA ARG A 9 -1.18 -21.07 12.97
C ARG A 9 -2.47 -20.78 13.76
N ASN A 10 -2.32 -20.15 14.93
CA ASN A 10 -3.44 -19.60 15.67
C ASN A 10 -4.22 -18.59 14.82
N LEU A 11 -5.51 -18.46 15.12
CA LEU A 11 -6.39 -17.47 14.51
C LEU A 11 -5.81 -16.07 14.74
N VAL A 12 -5.64 -15.31 13.67
CA VAL A 12 -4.97 -14.00 13.72
C VAL A 12 -5.82 -12.87 13.14
N TRP A 13 -7.05 -13.14 12.69
CA TRP A 13 -7.92 -12.10 12.14
C TRP A 13 -8.31 -11.08 13.20
N THR A 14 -8.11 -9.81 12.87
CA THR A 14 -8.58 -8.68 13.67
C THR A 14 -10.10 -8.53 13.54
N ASN A 15 -10.72 -7.79 14.48
CA ASN A 15 -12.14 -7.44 14.39
C ASN A 15 -12.50 -6.82 13.03
N LYS A 16 -11.61 -5.97 12.52
CA LYS A 16 -11.73 -5.34 11.23
C LYS A 16 -11.91 -6.35 10.08
N GLN A 17 -11.04 -7.35 10.00
CA GLN A 17 -11.11 -8.39 8.96
C GLN A 17 -12.35 -9.27 9.10
N LYS A 18 -12.76 -9.58 10.35
CA LYS A 18 -13.99 -10.32 10.62
C LYS A 18 -15.23 -9.53 10.19
N SER A 19 -15.28 -8.25 10.53
CA SER A 19 -16.37 -7.34 10.16
C SER A 19 -16.52 -7.21 8.66
N PHE A 20 -15.41 -7.07 7.92
CA PHE A 20 -15.43 -7.02 6.45
C PHE A 20 -16.02 -8.30 5.83
N LEU A 21 -15.71 -9.48 6.39
CA LEU A 21 -16.31 -10.73 5.93
C LEU A 21 -17.83 -10.76 6.18
N ILE A 22 -18.26 -10.40 7.40
CA ILE A 22 -19.69 -10.41 7.75
C ILE A 22 -20.46 -9.39 6.92
N ASP A 23 -19.91 -8.22 6.68
CA ASP A 23 -20.47 -7.20 5.78
C ASP A 23 -20.66 -7.77 4.36
N SER A 24 -19.64 -8.45 3.83
CA SER A 24 -19.72 -9.10 2.52
C SER A 24 -20.85 -10.12 2.45
N ILE A 25 -21.04 -10.91 3.51
CA ILE A 25 -22.12 -11.91 3.61
C ILE A 25 -23.49 -11.21 3.68
N LEU A 26 -23.64 -10.17 4.49
CA LEU A 26 -24.87 -9.40 4.62
C LEU A 26 -25.30 -8.73 3.30
N ASN A 27 -24.32 -8.34 2.48
CA ASN A 27 -24.54 -7.79 1.16
C ASN A 27 -24.59 -8.85 0.03
N SER A 28 -24.52 -10.15 0.39
CA SER A 28 -24.53 -11.27 -0.56
C SER A 28 -23.39 -11.23 -1.58
N TYR A 29 -22.25 -10.62 -1.21
CA TYR A 29 -21.05 -10.61 -2.05
C TYR A 29 -20.33 -11.95 -2.02
N PRO A 30 -19.66 -12.35 -3.09
CA PRO A 30 -18.87 -13.57 -3.12
C PRO A 30 -17.68 -13.46 -2.17
N VAL A 31 -17.40 -14.54 -1.43
CA VAL A 31 -16.21 -14.68 -0.61
C VAL A 31 -15.34 -15.82 -1.15
N PRO A 32 -14.02 -15.82 -0.88
CA PRO A 32 -13.13 -16.88 -1.35
C PRO A 32 -13.57 -18.26 -0.92
N GLU A 33 -13.30 -19.26 -1.78
CA GLU A 33 -13.64 -20.67 -1.56
C GLU A 33 -12.99 -21.24 -0.29
N LEU A 34 -13.67 -22.21 0.33
CA LEU A 34 -13.12 -23.01 1.42
C LEU A 34 -12.51 -24.31 0.85
N TYR A 35 -11.42 -24.79 1.44
CA TYR A 35 -10.81 -26.07 1.07
C TYR A 35 -10.91 -27.02 2.26
N MET A 36 -11.50 -28.19 2.04
CA MET A 36 -11.69 -29.22 3.06
C MET A 36 -11.20 -30.58 2.53
N GLN A 37 -10.49 -31.31 3.36
CA GLN A 37 -10.19 -32.72 3.09
C GLN A 37 -11.32 -33.59 3.58
N ASP A 38 -11.74 -34.54 2.74
CA ASP A 38 -12.75 -35.56 3.07
C ASP A 38 -12.03 -36.87 3.43
N ILE A 39 -12.17 -37.31 4.68
CA ILE A 39 -11.62 -38.57 5.18
C ILE A 39 -12.77 -39.49 5.45
N THR A 40 -12.70 -40.71 4.93
CA THR A 40 -13.69 -41.76 5.21
C THR A 40 -13.08 -42.75 6.20
N ASN A 41 -13.64 -42.84 7.39
CA ASN A 41 -13.21 -43.78 8.43
C ASN A 41 -13.62 -45.22 8.07
N GLU A 42 -13.01 -46.22 8.74
CA GLU A 42 -13.30 -47.64 8.51
C GLU A 42 -14.77 -48.01 8.77
N ASP A 43 -15.46 -47.29 9.63
CA ASP A 43 -16.89 -47.45 9.93
C ASP A 43 -17.82 -46.77 8.90
N GLY A 44 -17.26 -46.19 7.84
CA GLY A 44 -18.00 -45.48 6.79
C GLY A 44 -18.42 -44.05 7.16
N THR A 45 -18.07 -43.56 8.34
CA THR A 45 -18.33 -42.17 8.72
C THR A 45 -17.35 -41.23 8.01
N LYS A 46 -17.82 -40.00 7.68
CA LYS A 46 -17.02 -38.98 7.03
C LYS A 46 -16.58 -37.92 8.01
N GLN A 47 -15.29 -37.59 7.93
CA GLN A 47 -14.66 -36.50 8.67
C GLN A 47 -14.15 -35.43 7.69
N PHE A 48 -14.46 -34.19 7.97
CA PHE A 48 -13.98 -33.05 7.17
C PHE A 48 -12.94 -32.26 7.96
N ILE A 49 -11.76 -32.08 7.37
CA ILE A 49 -10.68 -31.27 7.93
C ILE A 49 -10.57 -30.00 7.10
N VAL A 50 -10.67 -28.83 7.73
CA VAL A 50 -10.54 -27.53 7.03
C VAL A 50 -9.06 -27.28 6.73
N VAL A 51 -8.72 -27.24 5.45
CA VAL A 51 -7.34 -26.97 4.95
C VAL A 51 -7.13 -25.47 4.74
N ASP A 52 -8.13 -24.75 4.16
CA ASP A 52 -8.13 -23.29 4.08
C ASP A 52 -9.54 -22.76 4.35
N GLY A 53 -9.60 -21.54 4.94
CA GLY A 53 -10.86 -20.87 5.27
C GLY A 53 -11.24 -20.95 6.74
N GLN A 54 -10.38 -21.46 7.64
CA GLN A 54 -10.66 -21.53 9.08
C GLN A 54 -11.04 -20.17 9.67
N GLN A 55 -10.29 -19.10 9.32
CA GLN A 55 -10.57 -17.74 9.81
C GLN A 55 -11.98 -17.28 9.41
N ARG A 56 -12.40 -17.61 8.18
CA ARG A 56 -13.73 -17.27 7.66
C ARG A 56 -14.84 -18.00 8.42
N ILE A 57 -14.69 -19.32 8.62
CA ILE A 57 -15.67 -20.11 9.37
C ILE A 57 -15.74 -19.62 10.82
N THR A 58 -14.57 -19.40 11.45
CA THR A 58 -14.51 -18.96 12.84
C THR A 58 -15.16 -17.59 13.01
N ALA A 59 -14.88 -16.63 12.11
CA ALA A 59 -15.50 -15.30 12.16
C ALA A 59 -17.03 -15.36 12.08
N CYS A 60 -17.58 -16.21 11.20
CA CYS A 60 -19.03 -16.42 11.13
C CYS A 60 -19.60 -17.00 12.43
N LEU A 61 -18.94 -18.01 12.99
CA LEU A 61 -19.39 -18.63 14.24
C LEU A 61 -19.29 -17.68 15.42
N GLU A 62 -18.19 -16.92 15.53
CA GLU A 62 -18.01 -15.91 16.58
C GLU A 62 -19.04 -14.80 16.48
N PHE A 63 -19.39 -14.34 15.26
CA PHE A 63 -20.42 -13.33 15.07
C PHE A 63 -21.80 -13.84 15.46
N ILE A 64 -22.20 -15.02 14.99
CA ILE A 64 -23.48 -15.64 15.35
C ILE A 64 -23.61 -15.85 16.86
N ASN A 65 -22.51 -16.08 17.56
CA ASN A 65 -22.45 -16.22 19.01
C ASN A 65 -22.26 -14.89 19.77
N ASN A 66 -22.36 -13.74 19.10
CA ASN A 66 -22.19 -12.39 19.68
C ASN A 66 -20.82 -12.16 20.34
N GLN A 67 -19.76 -12.76 19.80
CA GLN A 67 -18.41 -12.67 20.39
C GLN A 67 -17.66 -11.42 19.94
N PHE A 68 -18.14 -10.66 18.96
CA PHE A 68 -17.61 -9.35 18.57
C PHE A 68 -18.69 -8.46 17.95
N GLN A 69 -18.42 -7.15 17.94
CA GLN A 69 -19.22 -6.13 17.28
C GLN A 69 -18.59 -5.75 15.95
N MET A 70 -19.43 -5.34 14.98
CA MET A 70 -18.99 -4.89 13.67
C MET A 70 -18.16 -3.61 13.77
N ASP A 71 -17.01 -3.57 13.10
CA ASP A 71 -16.15 -2.40 13.05
C ASP A 71 -16.75 -1.31 12.15
N ALA A 72 -16.88 -0.09 12.69
CA ALA A 72 -17.53 1.02 12.00
C ALA A 72 -16.82 1.45 10.70
N LYS A 73 -15.51 1.23 10.60
CA LYS A 73 -14.72 1.64 9.43
C LYS A 73 -14.92 0.70 8.25
N ASP A 74 -15.01 -0.61 8.51
CA ASP A 74 -15.10 -1.62 7.45
C ASP A 74 -16.54 -2.08 7.19
N SER A 75 -17.50 -1.67 8.04
CA SER A 75 -18.92 -1.92 7.88
C SER A 75 -19.74 -0.76 8.44
N PRO A 76 -19.73 0.42 7.78
CA PRO A 76 -20.43 1.60 8.28
C PRO A 76 -21.93 1.39 8.46
N THR A 77 -22.55 0.59 7.60
CA THR A 77 -23.99 0.28 7.64
C THR A 77 -24.40 -0.52 8.87
N TYR A 78 -23.49 -1.34 9.40
CA TYR A 78 -23.74 -2.25 10.53
C TYR A 78 -22.80 -1.93 11.72
N ALA A 79 -22.31 -0.68 11.80
CA ALA A 79 -21.37 -0.24 12.82
C ALA A 79 -21.86 -0.58 14.23
N ASP A 80 -20.95 -1.13 15.05
CA ASP A 80 -21.17 -1.50 16.46
C ASP A 80 -22.27 -2.55 16.71
N MET A 81 -22.87 -3.13 15.66
CA MET A 81 -23.89 -4.18 15.79
C MET A 81 -23.25 -5.54 16.11
N THR A 82 -23.91 -6.30 16.98
CA THR A 82 -23.74 -7.74 17.16
C THR A 82 -24.74 -8.51 16.30
N PHE A 83 -24.66 -9.83 16.29
CA PHE A 83 -25.65 -10.63 15.57
C PHE A 83 -27.07 -10.44 16.12
N ASP A 84 -27.24 -10.27 17.44
CA ASP A 84 -28.55 -10.09 18.05
C ASP A 84 -29.21 -8.75 17.66
N ASP A 85 -28.44 -7.73 17.34
CA ASP A 85 -28.93 -6.42 16.91
C ASP A 85 -29.47 -6.43 15.46
N LEU A 86 -29.18 -7.48 14.70
CA LEU A 86 -29.63 -7.62 13.31
C LEU A 86 -31.12 -7.88 13.21
N THR A 87 -31.75 -7.33 12.17
CA THR A 87 -33.14 -7.66 11.83
C THR A 87 -33.30 -9.11 11.43
N ALA A 88 -34.52 -9.64 11.49
CA ALA A 88 -34.81 -11.03 11.09
C ALA A 88 -34.40 -11.31 9.64
N GLU A 89 -34.53 -10.32 8.73
CA GLU A 89 -34.10 -10.48 7.33
C GLU A 89 -32.58 -10.56 7.21
N GLN A 90 -31.84 -9.71 7.94
CA GLN A 90 -30.37 -9.73 7.96
C GLN A 90 -29.84 -11.04 8.56
N LYS A 91 -30.43 -11.54 9.65
CA LYS A 91 -30.10 -12.86 10.22
C LYS A 91 -30.34 -13.97 9.20
N LYS A 92 -31.46 -13.90 8.46
CA LYS A 92 -31.77 -14.86 7.40
C LYS A 92 -30.70 -14.85 6.29
N ARG A 93 -30.19 -13.69 5.89
CA ARG A 93 -29.11 -13.59 4.89
C ARG A 93 -27.87 -14.33 5.35
N ILE A 94 -27.46 -14.17 6.62
CA ILE A 94 -26.32 -14.91 7.18
C ILE A 94 -26.56 -16.41 7.16
N TYR A 95 -27.72 -16.88 7.63
CA TYR A 95 -28.05 -18.31 7.69
C TYR A 95 -28.18 -18.95 6.30
N SER A 96 -28.64 -18.21 5.30
CA SER A 96 -28.81 -18.69 3.93
C SER A 96 -27.57 -18.55 3.05
N TYR A 97 -26.50 -17.90 3.56
CA TYR A 97 -25.29 -17.71 2.77
C TYR A 97 -24.59 -19.04 2.52
N SER A 98 -24.27 -19.31 1.25
CA SER A 98 -23.63 -20.56 0.83
C SER A 98 -22.16 -20.32 0.48
N PHE A 99 -21.26 -20.95 1.22
CA PHE A 99 -19.85 -20.99 0.87
C PHE A 99 -19.59 -22.00 -0.26
N VAL A 100 -18.74 -21.67 -1.20
CA VAL A 100 -18.19 -22.63 -2.14
C VAL A 100 -17.12 -23.45 -1.41
N VAL A 101 -17.29 -24.77 -1.37
CA VAL A 101 -16.34 -25.69 -0.73
C VAL A 101 -15.70 -26.58 -1.79
N ARG A 102 -14.37 -26.57 -1.88
CA ARG A 102 -13.59 -27.53 -2.64
C ARG A 102 -13.19 -28.70 -1.75
N GLN A 103 -13.65 -29.86 -2.09
CA GLN A 103 -13.25 -31.10 -1.42
C GLN A 103 -11.94 -31.60 -2.01
N LEU A 104 -10.99 -31.90 -1.13
CA LEU A 104 -9.73 -32.54 -1.45
C LEU A 104 -9.84 -34.02 -1.03
N PRO A 105 -9.29 -34.95 -1.81
CA PRO A 105 -9.21 -36.35 -1.41
C PRO A 105 -8.35 -36.50 -0.15
N GLU A 106 -8.39 -37.68 0.46
CA GLU A 106 -7.49 -38.00 1.56
C GLU A 106 -6.02 -37.90 1.11
N MET A 107 -5.25 -37.14 1.84
CA MET A 107 -3.86 -36.79 1.55
C MET A 107 -3.02 -36.82 2.82
N SER A 108 -1.73 -37.02 2.67
CA SER A 108 -0.77 -36.94 3.77
C SER A 108 -0.65 -35.46 4.28
N ASP A 109 -0.23 -35.30 5.52
CA ASP A 109 0.06 -33.99 6.12
C ASP A 109 1.07 -33.17 5.28
N GLN A 110 2.03 -33.84 4.62
CA GLN A 110 3.00 -33.18 3.77
C GLN A 110 2.37 -32.58 2.52
N GLU A 111 1.50 -33.33 1.85
CA GLU A 111 0.78 -32.87 0.66
C GLU A 111 -0.19 -31.73 1.01
N LEU A 112 -0.89 -31.83 2.16
CA LEU A 112 -1.76 -30.76 2.64
C LEU A 112 -0.99 -29.47 2.93
N ARG A 113 0.20 -29.56 3.54
CA ARG A 113 1.08 -28.40 3.76
C ARG A 113 1.52 -27.78 2.45
N GLU A 114 1.84 -28.58 1.44
CA GLU A 114 2.20 -28.08 0.12
C GLU A 114 1.04 -27.35 -0.55
N ILE A 115 -0.17 -27.95 -0.54
CA ILE A 115 -1.39 -27.31 -1.07
C ILE A 115 -1.65 -25.99 -0.33
N PHE A 116 -1.63 -25.99 0.98
CA PHE A 116 -1.82 -24.78 1.79
C PHE A 116 -0.79 -23.69 1.46
N SER A 117 0.48 -24.07 1.30
CA SER A 117 1.53 -23.15 0.88
C SER A 117 1.26 -22.55 -0.51
N ARG A 118 0.78 -23.36 -1.46
CA ARG A 118 0.45 -22.92 -2.82
C ARG A 118 -0.76 -22.01 -2.86
N LEU A 119 -1.82 -22.31 -2.09
CA LEU A 119 -3.00 -21.47 -1.95
C LEU A 119 -2.63 -20.09 -1.37
N ASN A 120 -1.80 -20.06 -0.34
CA ASN A 120 -1.35 -18.80 0.29
C ASN A 120 -0.35 -18.01 -0.58
N ARG A 121 0.46 -18.69 -1.41
CA ARG A 121 1.38 -17.99 -2.33
C ARG A 121 0.65 -17.22 -3.43
N ASN A 122 -0.52 -17.69 -3.83
CA ASN A 122 -1.32 -17.03 -4.87
C ASN A 122 -2.23 -15.94 -4.31
N ASN A 123 -2.41 -15.87 -3.00
CA ASN A 123 -3.08 -14.76 -2.32
C ASN A 123 -2.09 -13.59 -2.13
N VAL A 124 -1.76 -12.93 -3.23
CA VAL A 124 -1.06 -11.64 -3.16
C VAL A 124 -2.02 -10.68 -2.50
N VAL A 125 -1.77 -10.37 -1.22
CA VAL A 125 -2.53 -9.33 -0.52
C VAL A 125 -2.31 -8.03 -1.30
N LEU A 126 -3.40 -7.45 -1.78
CA LEU A 126 -3.36 -6.15 -2.45
C LEU A 126 -2.76 -5.13 -1.49
N ASN A 127 -1.82 -4.35 -1.97
CA ASN A 127 -1.30 -3.24 -1.22
C ASN A 127 -2.31 -2.06 -1.22
N PRO A 128 -2.13 -1.04 -0.38
CA PRO A 128 -3.07 0.09 -0.32
C PRO A 128 -3.31 0.78 -1.67
N GLN A 129 -2.29 0.88 -2.53
CA GLN A 129 -2.46 1.50 -3.84
C GLN A 129 -3.22 0.62 -4.83
N GLU A 130 -2.99 -0.68 -4.82
CA GLU A 130 -3.79 -1.63 -5.62
C GLU A 130 -5.27 -1.62 -5.20
N LEU A 131 -5.54 -1.42 -3.89
CA LEU A 131 -6.91 -1.23 -3.39
C LEU A 131 -7.51 0.10 -3.89
N ARG A 132 -6.74 1.22 -3.86
CA ARG A 132 -7.19 2.50 -4.41
C ARG A 132 -7.51 2.39 -5.89
N GLN A 133 -6.66 1.71 -6.65
CA GLN A 133 -6.89 1.47 -8.08
C GLN A 133 -8.18 0.70 -8.37
N ALA A 134 -8.60 -0.19 -7.47
CA ALA A 134 -9.85 -0.93 -7.59
C ALA A 134 -11.07 -0.14 -7.09
N THR A 135 -10.87 0.86 -6.23
CA THR A 135 -11.95 1.60 -5.55
C THR A 135 -12.31 2.90 -6.24
N TYR A 136 -11.31 3.66 -6.74
CA TYR A 136 -11.49 4.99 -7.30
C TYR A 136 -11.35 4.98 -8.82
N TRP A 137 -12.16 5.81 -9.51
CA TRP A 137 -12.23 5.88 -10.98
C TRP A 137 -12.15 7.32 -11.49
N GLY A 138 -12.09 8.30 -10.59
CA GLY A 138 -12.15 9.73 -10.87
C GLY A 138 -10.93 10.28 -11.59
N GLN A 139 -10.97 11.59 -11.86
CA GLN A 139 -9.92 12.28 -12.64
C GLN A 139 -8.55 12.25 -11.94
N PHE A 140 -8.52 12.22 -10.60
CA PHE A 140 -7.26 12.20 -9.85
C PHE A 140 -6.47 10.93 -10.16
N ILE A 141 -7.07 9.74 -9.92
CA ILE A 141 -6.38 8.47 -10.16
C ILE A 141 -5.99 8.29 -11.63
N GLN A 142 -6.86 8.70 -12.56
CA GLN A 142 -6.54 8.67 -13.99
C GLN A 142 -5.30 9.53 -14.29
N THR A 143 -5.23 10.74 -13.73
CA THR A 143 -4.07 11.63 -13.90
C THR A 143 -2.80 11.04 -13.30
N MET A 144 -2.87 10.41 -12.13
CA MET A 144 -1.71 9.76 -11.50
C MET A 144 -1.19 8.59 -12.35
N ASN A 145 -2.11 7.78 -12.91
CA ASN A 145 -1.76 6.71 -13.85
C ASN A 145 -1.09 7.27 -15.11
N GLU A 146 -1.69 8.30 -15.74
CA GLU A 146 -1.12 8.95 -16.92
C GLU A 146 0.30 9.49 -16.68
N ILE A 147 0.56 10.12 -15.52
CA ILE A 147 1.88 10.64 -15.16
C ILE A 147 2.87 9.48 -14.91
N SER A 148 2.41 8.35 -14.36
CA SER A 148 3.27 7.19 -14.10
C SER A 148 3.78 6.52 -15.37
N GLU A 149 3.07 6.67 -16.49
CA GLU A 149 3.44 6.10 -17.79
C GLU A 149 4.50 6.93 -18.53
N ASP A 150 4.84 8.13 -18.05
CA ASP A 150 5.83 8.99 -18.70
C ASP A 150 7.23 8.34 -18.70
N ASP A 151 7.88 8.26 -19.85
CA ASP A 151 9.22 7.65 -20.02
C ASP A 151 10.31 8.32 -19.17
N ILE A 152 10.12 9.57 -18.78
CA ILE A 152 11.05 10.35 -17.95
C ILE A 152 11.40 9.65 -16.63
N TRP A 153 10.49 8.87 -16.07
CA TRP A 153 10.73 8.12 -14.82
C TRP A 153 11.84 7.08 -14.96
N ARG A 154 11.97 6.49 -16.17
CA ARG A 154 13.08 5.58 -16.50
C ARG A 154 14.40 6.31 -16.56
N GLU A 155 14.43 7.49 -17.17
CA GLU A 155 15.63 8.34 -17.23
C GLU A 155 16.07 8.77 -15.83
N LEU A 156 15.13 9.17 -14.98
CA LEU A 156 15.38 9.57 -13.60
C LEU A 156 15.79 8.39 -12.70
N GLY A 157 15.45 7.15 -13.07
CA GLY A 157 15.80 5.96 -12.32
C GLY A 157 15.13 5.83 -10.94
N ILE A 158 13.94 6.42 -10.77
CA ILE A 158 13.21 6.49 -9.48
C ILE A 158 12.51 5.17 -9.16
N PHE A 159 11.95 4.50 -10.18
CA PHE A 159 11.13 3.32 -9.97
C PHE A 159 11.81 2.04 -10.47
N THR A 160 11.70 0.99 -9.66
CA THR A 160 12.08 -0.37 -10.05
C THR A 160 10.93 -1.05 -10.80
N ALA A 161 11.23 -2.13 -11.53
CA ALA A 161 10.19 -2.94 -12.17
C ALA A 161 9.16 -3.49 -11.16
N ASN A 162 9.58 -3.76 -9.91
CA ASN A 162 8.67 -4.18 -8.85
C ASN A 162 7.78 -3.04 -8.36
N ASP A 163 8.28 -1.80 -8.30
CA ASP A 163 7.45 -0.64 -7.97
C ASP A 163 6.31 -0.48 -8.97
N VAL A 164 6.62 -0.51 -10.26
CA VAL A 164 5.62 -0.42 -11.34
C VAL A 164 4.62 -1.58 -11.27
N LYS A 165 5.11 -2.82 -11.10
CA LYS A 165 4.24 -4.00 -10.98
C LYS A 165 3.27 -3.92 -9.81
N ARG A 166 3.63 -3.24 -8.72
CA ARG A 166 2.86 -3.09 -7.49
C ARG A 166 2.22 -1.71 -7.35
N MET A 167 2.18 -0.91 -8.42
CA MET A 167 1.62 0.46 -8.44
C MET A 167 2.20 1.41 -7.38
N LEU A 168 3.42 1.13 -6.89
CA LEU A 168 4.11 1.99 -5.92
C LEU A 168 4.67 3.27 -6.56
N ASP A 169 4.76 3.31 -7.87
CA ASP A 169 5.00 4.48 -8.69
C ASP A 169 3.80 5.43 -8.65
N VAL A 170 2.60 4.92 -8.91
CA VAL A 170 1.33 5.68 -8.80
C VAL A 170 1.12 6.22 -7.40
N GLU A 171 1.40 5.41 -6.36
CA GLU A 171 1.35 5.86 -4.96
C GLU A 171 2.28 7.03 -4.71
N PHE A 172 3.54 6.92 -5.16
CA PHE A 172 4.54 7.96 -4.96
C PHE A 172 4.21 9.25 -5.72
N ILE A 173 3.72 9.15 -6.95
CA ILE A 173 3.25 10.29 -7.75
C ILE A 173 2.08 10.98 -7.05
N SER A 174 1.16 10.21 -6.46
CA SER A 174 0.07 10.78 -5.65
C SER A 174 0.58 11.54 -4.43
N GLU A 175 1.60 11.02 -3.73
CA GLU A 175 2.23 11.73 -2.60
C GLU A 175 2.86 13.05 -3.06
N LEU A 176 3.58 13.05 -4.18
CA LEU A 176 4.20 14.25 -4.75
C LEU A 176 3.15 15.30 -5.15
N THR A 177 2.07 14.86 -5.80
CA THR A 177 0.95 15.72 -6.20
C THR A 177 0.33 16.40 -4.99
N ILE A 178 -0.02 15.62 -3.97
CA ILE A 178 -0.64 16.13 -2.76
C ILE A 178 0.29 17.09 -2.03
N ALA A 179 1.57 16.78 -1.97
CA ALA A 179 2.56 17.67 -1.36
C ALA A 179 2.74 18.98 -2.13
N ALA A 180 2.66 18.94 -3.45
CA ALA A 180 2.77 20.16 -4.29
C ALA A 180 1.53 21.07 -4.14
N ILE A 181 0.34 20.51 -3.98
CA ILE A 181 -0.92 21.26 -3.89
C ILE A 181 -1.24 21.68 -2.45
N HIS A 182 -1.15 20.74 -1.52
CA HIS A 182 -1.63 20.91 -0.13
C HIS A 182 -0.50 21.03 0.90
N GLY A 183 0.76 21.05 0.45
CA GLY A 183 1.93 21.01 1.34
C GLY A 183 2.26 19.60 1.83
N VAL A 184 3.39 19.48 2.53
CA VAL A 184 3.91 18.21 3.03
C VAL A 184 2.94 17.55 4.00
N GLN A 185 2.62 16.28 3.77
CA GLN A 185 1.67 15.51 4.57
C GLN A 185 2.38 14.59 5.56
N ASN A 186 1.70 14.33 6.68
CA ASN A 186 2.18 13.38 7.68
C ASN A 186 1.66 11.98 7.34
N LYS A 187 2.54 11.11 6.84
CA LYS A 187 2.29 9.70 6.49
C LYS A 187 1.38 9.46 5.27
N LYS A 188 1.57 8.32 4.64
CA LYS A 188 0.77 7.82 3.52
C LYS A 188 -0.72 7.57 3.85
N LEU A 189 -1.07 7.55 5.14
CA LEU A 189 -2.45 7.31 5.63
C LEU A 189 -3.46 8.37 5.20
N THR A 190 -3.01 9.54 4.71
CA THR A 190 -3.88 10.62 4.25
C THR A 190 -4.23 10.53 2.77
N LEU A 191 -3.64 9.61 1.99
CA LEU A 191 -3.89 9.52 0.56
C LEU A 191 -5.36 9.23 0.24
N ASP A 192 -5.99 8.29 0.94
CA ASP A 192 -7.39 7.89 0.70
C ASP A 192 -8.33 9.10 0.72
N LYS A 193 -8.12 10.03 1.68
CA LYS A 193 -8.88 11.27 1.77
C LYS A 193 -8.83 12.11 0.49
N TYR A 194 -7.67 12.18 -0.17
CA TYR A 194 -7.50 12.97 -1.39
C TYR A 194 -8.03 12.25 -2.61
N TYR A 195 -7.95 10.91 -2.66
CA TYR A 195 -8.61 10.12 -3.68
C TYR A 195 -10.13 10.31 -3.64
N GLU A 196 -10.71 10.31 -2.44
CA GLU A 196 -12.13 10.58 -2.23
C GLU A 196 -12.50 12.03 -2.57
N MET A 197 -11.68 13.01 -2.13
CA MET A 197 -11.91 14.44 -2.40
C MET A 197 -11.95 14.77 -3.90
N TYR A 198 -11.12 14.10 -4.69
CA TYR A 198 -10.95 14.36 -6.12
C TYR A 198 -11.60 13.28 -7.00
N GLU A 199 -12.56 12.51 -6.47
CA GLU A 199 -13.24 11.46 -7.25
C GLU A 199 -14.07 12.06 -8.37
N ASP A 200 -14.87 13.09 -8.08
CA ASP A 200 -15.75 13.71 -9.09
C ASP A 200 -14.99 14.69 -9.99
N GLU A 201 -14.17 15.57 -9.40
CA GLU A 201 -13.45 16.61 -10.14
C GLU A 201 -12.03 16.78 -9.59
N PHE A 202 -11.07 17.02 -10.49
CA PHE A 202 -9.69 17.38 -10.15
C PHE A 202 -9.30 18.69 -10.86
N PRO A 203 -9.65 19.86 -10.29
CA PRO A 203 -9.41 21.16 -10.91
C PRO A 203 -7.94 21.44 -11.22
N GLU A 204 -7.03 20.94 -10.38
CA GLU A 204 -5.60 21.13 -10.51
C GLU A 204 -4.94 20.21 -11.54
N ARG A 205 -5.69 19.40 -12.29
CA ARG A 205 -5.17 18.41 -13.26
C ARG A 205 -4.14 19.00 -14.23
N ALA A 206 -4.49 20.09 -14.88
CA ALA A 206 -3.62 20.72 -15.89
C ALA A 206 -2.34 21.28 -15.27
N ASP A 207 -2.45 21.94 -14.12
CA ASP A 207 -1.30 22.48 -13.39
C ASP A 207 -0.41 21.39 -12.81
N THR A 208 -1.00 20.28 -12.36
CA THR A 208 -0.28 19.09 -11.89
C THR A 208 0.56 18.48 -13.02
N ARG A 209 -0.03 18.22 -14.18
CA ARG A 209 0.72 17.68 -15.34
C ARG A 209 1.84 18.60 -15.76
N PHE A 210 1.57 19.89 -15.87
CA PHE A 210 2.59 20.89 -16.16
C PHE A 210 3.72 20.89 -15.11
N THR A 211 3.39 20.80 -13.85
CA THR A 211 4.38 20.78 -12.75
C THR A 211 5.29 19.56 -12.85
N PHE A 212 4.74 18.38 -13.09
CA PHE A 212 5.54 17.15 -13.27
C PHE A 212 6.42 17.24 -14.51
N ASP A 213 5.90 17.71 -15.64
CA ASP A 213 6.68 17.85 -16.87
C ASP A 213 7.86 18.78 -16.69
N ILE A 214 7.64 19.99 -16.17
CA ILE A 214 8.71 20.97 -16.02
C ILE A 214 9.74 20.58 -14.95
N VAL A 215 9.32 20.02 -13.83
CA VAL A 215 10.23 19.61 -12.74
C VAL A 215 11.04 18.39 -13.17
N ASN A 216 10.40 17.36 -13.71
CA ASN A 216 11.11 16.14 -14.09
C ASN A 216 12.14 16.39 -15.21
N ARG A 217 11.78 17.19 -16.22
CA ARG A 217 12.74 17.60 -17.26
C ARG A 217 13.88 18.43 -16.71
N GLU A 218 13.63 19.31 -15.76
CA GLU A 218 14.67 20.08 -15.13
C GLU A 218 15.63 19.19 -14.34
N VAL A 219 15.12 18.25 -13.54
CA VAL A 219 15.95 17.27 -12.81
C VAL A 219 16.76 16.40 -13.79
N ALA A 220 16.15 15.91 -14.87
CA ALA A 220 16.88 15.14 -15.88
C ALA A 220 17.98 15.96 -16.55
N SER A 221 17.77 17.26 -16.77
CA SER A 221 18.80 18.15 -17.35
C SER A 221 19.93 18.48 -16.37
N LEU A 222 19.62 18.58 -15.08
CA LEU A 222 20.60 18.82 -14.01
C LEU A 222 21.41 17.54 -13.71
N LEU A 223 20.76 16.39 -13.72
CA LEU A 223 21.33 15.10 -13.34
C LEU A 223 21.12 14.04 -14.42
N PRO A 224 21.81 14.13 -15.57
CA PRO A 224 21.61 13.22 -16.70
C PRO A 224 21.93 11.74 -16.38
N THR A 225 22.59 11.46 -15.26
CA THR A 225 22.88 10.12 -14.75
C THR A 225 22.24 9.89 -13.39
N ASN A 226 21.05 10.41 -13.18
CA ASN A 226 20.40 10.44 -11.85
C ASN A 226 20.26 9.08 -11.20
N SER A 227 20.04 8.00 -11.98
CA SER A 227 19.96 6.64 -11.47
C SER A 227 21.19 6.17 -10.68
N LYS A 228 22.32 6.87 -10.80
CA LYS A 228 23.57 6.59 -10.07
C LYS A 228 23.80 7.53 -8.88
N THR A 229 22.89 8.44 -8.63
CA THR A 229 22.99 9.42 -7.53
C THR A 229 21.96 9.09 -6.45
N ARG A 230 22.14 9.65 -5.25
CA ARG A 230 21.13 9.50 -4.20
C ARG A 230 19.78 10.16 -4.54
N TRP A 231 19.76 11.12 -5.47
CA TRP A 231 18.55 11.80 -5.93
C TRP A 231 17.58 10.87 -6.70
N ALA A 232 18.00 9.66 -7.03
CA ALA A 232 17.13 8.58 -7.50
C ALA A 232 16.41 7.84 -6.35
N LYS A 233 16.80 8.05 -5.08
CA LYS A 233 16.08 7.48 -3.94
C LYS A 233 14.78 8.25 -3.71
N LYS A 234 13.65 7.57 -3.56
CA LYS A 234 12.32 8.19 -3.41
C LYS A 234 12.28 9.28 -2.32
N THR A 235 12.93 9.06 -1.18
CA THR A 235 12.97 10.04 -0.07
C THR A 235 13.65 11.35 -0.46
N ASP A 236 14.79 11.26 -1.15
CA ASP A 236 15.56 12.42 -1.57
C ASP A 236 14.89 13.11 -2.76
N PHE A 237 14.37 12.33 -3.71
CA PHE A 237 13.61 12.85 -4.85
C PHE A 237 12.33 13.57 -4.39
N TYR A 238 11.64 13.06 -3.39
CA TYR A 238 10.46 13.72 -2.82
C TYR A 238 10.79 15.16 -2.38
N SER A 239 11.86 15.34 -1.61
CA SER A 239 12.28 16.65 -1.11
C SER A 239 12.67 17.59 -2.26
N LEU A 240 13.42 17.08 -3.24
CA LEU A 240 13.84 17.82 -4.43
C LEU A 240 12.63 18.23 -5.28
N PHE A 241 11.71 17.28 -5.56
CA PHE A 241 10.53 17.54 -6.36
C PHE A 241 9.64 18.62 -5.72
N VAL A 242 9.32 18.46 -4.43
CA VAL A 242 8.46 19.42 -3.72
C VAL A 242 9.10 20.82 -3.70
N PHE A 243 10.40 20.91 -3.46
CA PHE A 243 11.11 22.17 -3.51
C PHE A 243 11.02 22.84 -4.90
N LEU A 244 11.30 22.10 -5.98
CA LEU A 244 11.23 22.62 -7.35
C LEU A 244 9.79 22.94 -7.78
N ALA A 245 8.81 22.14 -7.39
CA ALA A 245 7.40 22.39 -7.66
C ALA A 245 6.93 23.73 -7.07
N HIS A 246 7.33 24.05 -5.83
CA HIS A 246 7.06 25.37 -5.24
C HIS A 246 7.80 26.53 -5.92
N LYS A 247 8.89 26.24 -6.62
CA LYS A 247 9.69 27.22 -7.36
C LYS A 247 9.53 27.10 -8.88
N LYS A 248 8.50 26.39 -9.37
CA LYS A 248 8.30 26.12 -10.79
C LYS A 248 8.28 27.37 -11.69
N HIS A 249 7.91 28.53 -11.14
CA HIS A 249 7.94 29.81 -11.86
C HIS A 249 9.35 30.27 -12.22
N LEU A 250 10.39 29.68 -11.63
CA LEU A 250 11.81 29.97 -11.95
C LEU A 250 12.38 28.97 -12.98
N LEU A 251 11.61 27.94 -13.35
CA LEU A 251 12.07 26.90 -14.26
C LEU A 251 11.66 27.21 -15.73
N PRO A 252 12.40 26.73 -16.72
CA PRO A 252 13.71 26.08 -16.59
C PRO A 252 14.83 27.01 -16.22
N PHE A 253 15.85 26.53 -15.51
CA PHE A 253 17.05 27.32 -15.23
C PHE A 253 17.86 27.55 -16.50
N GLY A 254 18.50 28.74 -16.61
CA GLY A 254 19.49 28.99 -17.65
C GLY A 254 20.78 28.16 -17.44
N GLU A 255 21.54 27.89 -18.51
CA GLU A 255 22.68 26.97 -18.51
C GLU A 255 23.71 27.24 -17.42
N ALA A 256 24.03 28.52 -17.14
CA ALA A 256 24.97 28.88 -16.07
C ALA A 256 24.47 28.45 -14.68
N LYS A 257 23.14 28.55 -14.42
CA LYS A 257 22.53 28.10 -13.17
C LYS A 257 22.44 26.58 -13.09
N LYS A 258 22.24 25.92 -14.22
CA LYS A 258 22.21 24.44 -14.28
C LYS A 258 23.56 23.86 -13.91
N GLU A 259 24.65 24.42 -14.42
CA GLU A 259 25.98 23.92 -14.09
C GLU A 259 26.31 24.07 -12.61
N ILE A 260 26.02 25.26 -12.03
CA ILE A 260 26.18 25.50 -10.58
C ILE A 260 25.28 24.55 -9.79
N GLY A 261 24.01 24.41 -10.19
CA GLY A 261 23.04 23.52 -9.55
C GLY A 261 23.48 22.07 -9.58
N ARG A 262 24.00 21.58 -10.70
CA ARG A 262 24.53 20.21 -10.86
C ARG A 262 25.65 19.95 -9.87
N GLN A 263 26.66 20.82 -9.84
CA GLN A 263 27.79 20.65 -8.94
C GLN A 263 27.35 20.67 -7.48
N LEU A 264 26.48 21.61 -7.10
CA LEU A 264 25.93 21.70 -5.75
C LEU A 264 25.15 20.41 -5.35
N MET A 265 24.33 19.88 -6.23
CA MET A 265 23.55 18.67 -5.95
C MET A 265 24.45 17.44 -5.79
N LEU A 266 25.53 17.34 -6.56
CA LEU A 266 26.50 16.25 -6.43
C LEU A 266 27.29 16.34 -5.11
N ASP A 267 27.74 17.57 -4.76
CA ASP A 267 28.46 17.82 -3.50
C ASP A 267 27.61 17.54 -2.28
N ILE A 268 26.33 17.94 -2.31
CA ILE A 268 25.34 17.64 -1.27
C ILE A 268 25.12 16.12 -1.16
N ALA A 269 24.95 15.45 -2.28
CA ALA A 269 24.75 13.99 -2.32
C ALA A 269 25.93 13.27 -1.65
N ASP A 270 27.16 13.65 -1.98
CA ASP A 270 28.37 13.05 -1.41
C ASP A 270 28.48 13.28 0.12
N GLN A 271 28.20 14.52 0.56
CA GLN A 271 28.20 14.83 2.01
C GLN A 271 27.15 14.03 2.78
N ILE A 272 25.93 13.90 2.23
CA ILE A 272 24.87 13.13 2.91
C ILE A 272 25.23 11.64 2.89
N ASP A 273 25.74 11.08 1.78
CA ASP A 273 26.13 9.68 1.71
C ASP A 273 27.27 9.37 2.70
N ARG A 274 28.26 10.24 2.86
CA ARG A 274 29.28 10.12 3.90
C ARG A 274 28.67 10.12 5.29
N TYR A 275 27.78 11.06 5.61
CA TYR A 275 27.12 11.13 6.91
C TYR A 275 26.28 9.90 7.24
N VAL A 276 25.52 9.38 6.27
CA VAL A 276 24.60 8.24 6.47
C VAL A 276 25.34 6.90 6.52
N SER A 277 26.50 6.78 5.86
CA SER A 277 27.31 5.54 5.84
C SER A 277 28.13 5.32 7.10
N THR A 278 28.31 6.35 7.92
CA THR A 278 29.09 6.29 9.17
C THR A 278 28.15 6.05 10.36
N ASP A 279 28.55 5.23 11.33
CA ASP A 279 27.78 5.05 12.56
C ASP A 279 27.67 6.39 13.31
N LYS A 280 26.54 6.62 13.99
CA LYS A 280 26.20 7.91 14.61
C LYS A 280 27.25 8.43 15.61
N GLU A 281 27.99 7.53 16.24
CA GLU A 281 29.00 7.86 17.25
C GLU A 281 30.37 8.22 16.64
N ASP A 282 30.64 7.77 15.40
CA ASP A 282 31.94 7.95 14.73
C ASP A 282 31.89 8.89 13.53
N ALA A 283 30.74 9.52 13.24
CA ALA A 283 30.61 10.39 12.09
C ALA A 283 31.54 11.63 12.21
N ASP A 284 32.58 11.67 11.41
CA ASP A 284 33.37 12.90 11.26
C ASP A 284 32.53 13.96 10.52
N VAL A 285 31.91 14.81 11.31
CA VAL A 285 31.09 15.94 10.84
C VAL A 285 31.91 17.19 10.60
N THR A 286 33.24 17.13 10.72
CA THR A 286 34.15 18.28 10.56
C THR A 286 34.01 18.82 9.13
N GLY A 287 33.57 20.06 9.02
CA GLY A 287 33.40 20.77 7.74
C GLY A 287 32.13 20.47 6.99
N MET A 288 31.19 19.65 7.55
CA MET A 288 29.86 19.48 6.98
C MET A 288 28.94 20.65 7.36
N ASN A 289 28.05 21.01 6.44
CA ASN A 289 27.01 22.00 6.73
C ASN A 289 25.98 21.44 7.75
N GLU A 290 25.57 22.27 8.71
CA GLU A 290 24.56 21.87 9.72
C GLU A 290 23.27 21.30 9.12
N TRP A 291 22.80 21.86 8.00
CA TRP A 291 21.61 21.37 7.32
C TRP A 291 21.82 19.98 6.68
N VAL A 292 23.02 19.59 6.26
CA VAL A 292 23.34 18.23 5.78
C VAL A 292 23.20 17.24 6.93
N ILE A 293 23.73 17.60 8.10
CA ILE A 293 23.64 16.79 9.30
C ILE A 293 22.18 16.63 9.73
N GLN A 294 21.43 17.72 9.74
CA GLN A 294 20.01 17.70 10.07
C GLN A 294 19.20 16.86 9.09
N TYR A 295 19.42 17.04 7.79
CA TYR A 295 18.76 16.26 6.75
C TYR A 295 19.09 14.77 6.88
N GLY A 296 20.36 14.41 6.99
CA GLY A 296 20.81 13.03 7.15
C GLY A 296 20.25 12.36 8.41
N SER A 297 20.12 13.08 9.52
CA SER A 297 19.53 12.57 10.76
C SER A 297 18.02 12.27 10.62
N ASN A 298 17.32 13.05 9.79
CA ASN A 298 15.88 12.92 9.56
C ASN A 298 15.51 11.85 8.50
N LEU A 299 16.47 11.39 7.69
CA LEU A 299 16.20 10.41 6.62
C LEU A 299 15.52 9.12 7.12
N ARG A 300 15.80 8.68 8.34
CA ARG A 300 15.17 7.49 8.95
C ARG A 300 13.70 7.71 9.31
N ALA A 301 13.32 8.96 9.58
CA ALA A 301 11.96 9.38 9.92
C ALA A 301 11.27 10.13 8.77
N SER A 302 11.73 9.93 7.53
CA SER A 302 11.28 10.72 6.35
C SER A 302 9.79 10.59 6.00
N SER A 303 9.07 9.64 6.62
CA SER A 303 7.62 9.54 6.53
C SER A 303 6.88 10.52 7.43
N ASP A 304 7.53 11.10 8.44
CA ASP A 304 6.94 12.01 9.40
C ASP A 304 7.07 13.48 8.97
N LEU A 305 6.07 14.30 9.29
CA LEU A 305 6.00 15.71 8.87
C LEU A 305 7.23 16.52 9.33
N GLY A 306 7.72 16.25 10.54
CA GLY A 306 8.89 16.96 11.08
C GLY A 306 10.21 16.60 10.40
N ALA A 307 10.27 15.48 9.67
CA ALA A 307 11.46 15.04 8.92
C ALA A 307 11.42 15.45 7.44
N ARG A 308 10.24 15.80 6.92
CA ARG A 308 9.99 16.26 5.54
C ARG A 308 10.01 17.78 5.48
#